data_c07f05f1c978a2264dcb1cd76dc67c5f
#
_entry.id   c07f05f1c978a2264dcb1cd76dc67c5f
#
_cell.length_a   1.000
_cell.length_b   1.000
_cell.length_c   1.000
_cell.angle_alpha   90.00
_cell.angle_beta   90.00
_cell.angle_gamma   90.00
#
_symmetry.space_group_name_H-M   'P 1'
#
loop_
_entity.id
_entity.type
_entity.pdbx_description
1 polymer ?
#
loop_
_entity_poly.entity_id
_entity_poly.type
_entity_poly.pdbx_seq_one_letter_code
_entity_poly.pdbx_strand_id
1 'polypeptide(L)'
;MSHYSPHRLGCCRTDHPDVGRRELLQIGSLSLLGTGLADLLRLEAHAESTARPKARAKSVVFIFQSGGPSQHETFDPKPEAPDMIRGEYGITQTKLAGINFCEYLPKLAARNDKFSIVRTMHHIAHPQFRNEHLSCMYLLHTGSTEMPPGDTNASIAQPRDGRIEWPSIGSMIAFAAPPDASVGLPAGIELPRVNLMNFPGRGAGLLGPKYERWKVDLAPVCKSPDTAGSCPNCFSHDDPNDPARAAGKGPKAWWDNSSCRDASFRLPDLGGLTVSLPQIERRTDLLAQFEAMWRTRLASDFDARRVGHDAWDEYRKQAMKLLVTSRPGKQNPFDLTQEPDNIRDQYGREEWGQGFLVARRLIEAGVRMVQINLRGWDTHQNAFRDLKAKLLPSIDHCLSGFLDDLAARGLLDETLVVMCGEMGRTPRISPITPGGKNASGEVFTPGRHHWGDVFPCFIAGGGIRPGQVIGQTDSHAGLPISDAFTPSDLAASIFHLLGIDSHAEFQDSRGRPYRVFQGEPIRPLVG
;
A
#
# COMPACT_ATOMS: atom_id res chain seq x y z
N MET A 1 -7.71 70.65 22.98
CA MET A 1 -6.84 69.83 23.84
C MET A 1 -7.51 68.48 23.99
N SER A 2 -7.08 67.50 23.21
CA SER A 2 -7.66 66.17 23.14
C SER A 2 -6.78 65.22 23.97
N HIS A 3 -7.36 64.61 25.00
CA HIS A 3 -6.71 63.63 25.84
C HIS A 3 -6.69 62.28 25.12
N TYR A 4 -5.53 61.85 24.72
CA TYR A 4 -5.27 60.44 24.25
C TYR A 4 -5.15 59.57 25.49
N SER A 5 -6.08 58.59 25.62
CA SER A 5 -6.02 57.53 26.61
C SER A 5 -5.32 56.31 25.97
N PRO A 6 -4.31 55.72 26.60
CA PRO A 6 -3.67 54.53 26.03
C PRO A 6 -4.56 53.30 26.20
N HIS A 7 -4.99 52.70 25.10
CA HIS A 7 -5.64 51.40 25.11
C HIS A 7 -4.67 50.34 25.66
N ARG A 8 -4.98 49.82 26.82
CA ARG A 8 -4.38 48.58 27.32
C ARG A 8 -4.89 47.42 26.45
N LEU A 9 -4.00 46.80 25.68
CA LEU A 9 -4.20 45.48 25.12
C LEU A 9 -4.15 44.46 26.27
N GLY A 10 -5.30 44.13 26.84
CA GLY A 10 -5.46 43.08 27.83
C GLY A 10 -6.28 41.94 27.22
N CYS A 11 -5.82 40.71 27.35
CA CYS A 11 -6.61 39.52 27.05
C CYS A 11 -7.92 39.54 27.82
N CYS A 12 -9.01 39.04 27.22
CA CYS A 12 -10.30 38.90 27.87
C CYS A 12 -10.17 37.96 29.10
N ARG A 13 -10.71 38.41 30.24
CA ARG A 13 -10.63 37.73 31.55
C ARG A 13 -11.26 36.32 31.60
N THR A 14 -11.89 35.90 30.56
CA THR A 14 -12.61 34.60 30.52
C THR A 14 -11.76 33.39 30.11
N ASP A 15 -10.52 33.60 29.62
CA ASP A 15 -9.72 32.54 29.03
C ASP A 15 -8.47 32.18 29.87
N HIS A 16 -8.28 32.76 31.05
CA HIS A 16 -7.18 32.40 31.94
C HIS A 16 -7.73 31.69 33.19
N PRO A 17 -7.24 30.52 33.55
CA PRO A 17 -7.57 29.90 34.82
C PRO A 17 -7.09 30.82 35.95
N ASP A 18 -7.98 31.12 36.89
CA ASP A 18 -7.66 31.89 38.13
C ASP A 18 -6.77 31.00 39.01
N VAL A 19 -5.46 31.13 38.84
CA VAL A 19 -4.48 30.42 39.68
C VAL A 19 -4.31 31.23 40.97
N GLY A 20 -4.79 30.70 42.07
CA GLY A 20 -4.65 31.31 43.40
C GLY A 20 -3.18 31.34 43.84
N ARG A 21 -2.82 32.36 44.69
CA ARG A 21 -1.46 32.48 45.27
C ARG A 21 -0.95 31.19 45.91
N ARG A 22 -1.85 30.39 46.48
CA ARG A 22 -1.53 29.09 47.12
C ARG A 22 -1.18 28.01 46.09
N GLU A 23 -1.87 28.03 44.93
CA GLU A 23 -1.56 27.11 43.80
C GLU A 23 -0.25 27.52 43.12
N LEU A 24 0.02 28.83 43.00
CA LEU A 24 1.32 29.31 42.48
C LEU A 24 2.49 28.90 43.37
N LEU A 25 2.30 28.88 44.70
CA LEU A 25 3.30 28.42 45.68
C LEU A 25 3.46 26.87 45.66
N GLN A 26 2.37 26.13 45.41
CA GLN A 26 2.44 24.70 45.23
C GLN A 26 3.16 24.31 43.92
N ILE A 27 2.94 25.01 42.84
CA ILE A 27 3.67 24.85 41.58
C ILE A 27 5.15 25.24 41.79
N GLY A 28 5.44 26.29 42.54
CA GLY A 28 6.80 26.69 42.89
C GLY A 28 7.52 25.70 43.80
N SER A 29 6.81 25.02 44.72
CA SER A 29 7.42 24.00 45.60
C SER A 29 7.82 22.71 44.89
N LEU A 30 7.15 22.34 43.78
CA LEU A 30 7.53 21.25 42.91
C LEU A 30 8.85 21.53 42.17
N SER A 31 9.14 22.78 41.85
CA SER A 31 10.42 23.18 41.23
C SER A 31 11.63 23.06 42.19
N LEU A 32 11.41 23.09 43.48
CA LEU A 32 12.44 22.85 44.50
C LEU A 32 12.85 21.36 44.60
N LEU A 33 11.99 20.46 44.08
CA LEU A 33 12.29 19.01 43.97
C LEU A 33 12.89 18.62 42.61
N GLY A 34 13.24 19.62 41.76
CA GLY A 34 13.84 19.38 40.44
C GLY A 34 12.85 19.01 39.36
N THR A 35 11.53 19.07 39.63
CA THR A 35 10.48 18.80 38.65
C THR A 35 9.72 20.10 38.36
N GLY A 36 9.81 20.61 37.12
CA GLY A 36 9.10 21.79 36.67
C GLY A 36 7.73 21.44 36.07
N LEU A 37 6.87 22.46 35.85
CA LEU A 37 5.60 22.30 35.13
C LEU A 37 5.81 21.62 33.77
N ALA A 38 6.92 21.91 33.09
CA ALA A 38 7.30 21.26 31.85
C ALA A 38 7.54 19.75 32.02
N ASP A 39 8.08 19.31 33.18
CA ASP A 39 8.29 17.90 33.47
C ASP A 39 7.00 17.21 33.88
N LEU A 40 6.08 17.94 34.55
CA LEU A 40 4.74 17.44 34.85
C LEU A 40 3.90 17.27 33.58
N LEU A 41 3.94 18.24 32.66
CA LEU A 41 3.29 18.15 31.36
C LEU A 41 3.92 17.05 30.47
N ARG A 42 5.24 16.84 30.58
CA ARG A 42 5.91 15.70 29.94
C ARG A 42 5.51 14.37 30.57
N LEU A 43 5.34 14.32 31.90
CA LEU A 43 4.87 13.12 32.60
C LEU A 43 3.40 12.84 32.31
N GLU A 44 2.53 13.85 32.18
CA GLU A 44 1.15 13.69 31.74
C GLU A 44 1.10 13.23 30.28
N ALA A 45 1.86 13.85 29.38
CA ALA A 45 1.99 13.42 27.99
C ALA A 45 2.60 12.00 27.89
N HIS A 46 3.52 11.63 28.80
CA HIS A 46 4.02 10.26 28.90
C HIS A 46 3.00 9.30 29.53
N ALA A 47 2.20 9.73 30.48
CA ALA A 47 1.16 8.90 31.10
C ALA A 47 -0.01 8.63 30.13
N GLU A 48 -0.40 9.61 29.32
CA GLU A 48 -1.30 9.39 28.19
C GLU A 48 -0.67 8.51 27.10
N SER A 49 0.65 8.61 26.90
CA SER A 49 1.43 7.77 25.97
C SER A 49 1.68 6.34 26.48
N THR A 50 1.50 6.03 27.76
CA THR A 50 1.77 4.67 28.28
C THR A 50 0.69 3.63 27.92
N ALA A 51 -0.44 4.03 27.43
CA ALA A 51 -1.44 3.15 26.85
C ALA A 51 -1.27 3.03 25.33
N ARG A 52 -0.07 2.63 24.86
CA ARG A 52 0.07 2.27 23.43
C ARG A 52 -0.99 1.25 23.09
N PRO A 53 -1.79 1.47 22.04
CA PRO A 53 -2.78 0.48 21.63
C PRO A 53 -2.07 -0.84 21.41
N LYS A 54 -2.62 -1.91 21.98
CA LYS A 54 -2.04 -3.25 21.82
C LYS A 54 -2.06 -3.62 20.35
N ALA A 55 -0.90 -3.84 19.75
CA ALA A 55 -0.81 -4.30 18.38
C ALA A 55 -1.62 -5.59 18.20
N ARG A 56 -2.52 -5.61 17.23
CA ARG A 56 -3.29 -6.79 16.82
C ARG A 56 -2.63 -7.41 15.59
N ALA A 57 -2.17 -6.58 14.66
CA ALA A 57 -1.43 -7.00 13.48
C ALA A 57 0.08 -6.86 13.70
N LYS A 58 0.84 -7.85 13.22
CA LYS A 58 2.30 -7.81 13.14
C LYS A 58 2.79 -7.38 11.76
N SER A 59 2.02 -7.69 10.73
CA SER A 59 2.36 -7.42 9.34
C SER A 59 1.14 -6.94 8.53
N VAL A 60 1.42 -6.26 7.43
CA VAL A 60 0.41 -5.80 6.47
C VAL A 60 0.74 -6.33 5.09
N VAL A 61 -0.25 -6.89 4.40
CA VAL A 61 -0.20 -7.14 2.96
C VAL A 61 -1.17 -6.18 2.28
N PHE A 62 -0.63 -5.23 1.54
CA PHE A 62 -1.40 -4.24 0.82
C PHE A 62 -1.45 -4.61 -0.66
N ILE A 63 -2.62 -5.02 -1.13
CA ILE A 63 -2.88 -5.43 -2.50
C ILE A 63 -3.45 -4.24 -3.25
N PHE A 64 -2.64 -3.65 -4.09
CA PHE A 64 -3.02 -2.48 -4.87
C PHE A 64 -3.53 -2.88 -6.25
N GLN A 65 -4.82 -2.62 -6.51
CA GLN A 65 -5.47 -2.85 -7.80
C GLN A 65 -5.35 -1.59 -8.67
N SER A 66 -4.18 -1.44 -9.31
CA SER A 66 -3.86 -0.24 -10.10
C SER A 66 -4.80 -0.06 -11.28
N GLY A 67 -5.45 1.08 -11.31
CA GLY A 67 -6.45 1.43 -12.30
C GLY A 67 -7.86 1.59 -11.74
N GLY A 68 -8.13 1.13 -10.51
CA GLY A 68 -9.41 1.27 -9.84
C GLY A 68 -10.46 0.23 -10.28
N PRO A 69 -10.68 -0.83 -9.50
CA PRO A 69 -11.68 -1.85 -9.79
C PRO A 69 -13.09 -1.27 -9.71
N SER A 70 -13.97 -1.71 -10.59
CA SER A 70 -15.36 -1.33 -10.54
C SER A 70 -16.09 -1.96 -9.36
N GLN A 71 -16.80 -1.15 -8.58
CA GLN A 71 -17.64 -1.60 -7.48
C GLN A 71 -18.77 -2.52 -7.95
N HIS A 72 -19.33 -2.27 -9.14
CA HIS A 72 -20.43 -3.07 -9.71
C HIS A 72 -19.99 -4.48 -10.06
N GLU A 73 -18.83 -4.60 -10.71
CA GLU A 73 -18.29 -5.89 -11.16
C GLU A 73 -17.47 -6.59 -10.08
N THR A 74 -17.50 -6.11 -8.81
CA THR A 74 -16.82 -6.75 -7.68
C THR A 74 -17.75 -6.99 -6.49
N PHE A 75 -17.76 -6.07 -5.51
CA PHE A 75 -18.37 -6.31 -4.19
C PHE A 75 -19.70 -5.58 -3.94
N ASP A 76 -20.15 -4.77 -4.92
CA ASP A 76 -21.40 -4.01 -4.80
C ASP A 76 -22.27 -4.06 -6.06
N PRO A 77 -22.59 -5.27 -6.57
CA PRO A 77 -23.44 -5.41 -7.75
C PRO A 77 -24.84 -4.86 -7.47
N LYS A 78 -25.43 -4.25 -8.48
CA LYS A 78 -26.80 -3.67 -8.44
C LYS A 78 -27.71 -4.37 -9.45
N PRO A 79 -28.17 -5.60 -9.18
CA PRO A 79 -28.91 -6.40 -10.15
C PRO A 79 -30.23 -5.75 -10.58
N GLU A 80 -30.83 -4.92 -9.73
CA GLU A 80 -32.10 -4.23 -10.01
C GLU A 80 -31.90 -2.87 -10.73
N ALA A 81 -30.65 -2.44 -10.94
CA ALA A 81 -30.39 -1.20 -11.66
C ALA A 81 -30.65 -1.37 -13.17
N PRO A 82 -30.92 -0.27 -13.89
CA PRO A 82 -31.05 -0.31 -15.37
C PRO A 82 -29.81 -0.92 -16.05
N ASP A 83 -29.99 -1.56 -17.21
CA ASP A 83 -28.92 -2.29 -17.92
C ASP A 83 -27.63 -1.50 -18.09
N MET A 84 -27.76 -0.20 -18.41
CA MET A 84 -26.58 0.67 -18.58
C MET A 84 -25.86 1.03 -17.26
N ILE A 85 -26.36 0.55 -16.14
CA ILE A 85 -25.74 0.68 -14.80
C ILE A 85 -25.36 -0.70 -14.28
N ARG A 86 -26.28 -1.66 -14.34
CA ARG A 86 -26.08 -3.01 -13.82
C ARG A 86 -24.89 -3.73 -14.47
N GLY A 87 -24.67 -3.53 -15.78
CA GLY A 87 -23.66 -4.24 -16.54
C GLY A 87 -24.14 -5.60 -17.03
N GLU A 88 -23.17 -6.42 -17.46
CA GLU A 88 -23.45 -7.69 -18.15
C GLU A 88 -23.45 -8.90 -17.20
N TYR A 89 -22.96 -8.73 -15.95
CA TYR A 89 -22.72 -9.85 -15.05
C TYR A 89 -23.89 -10.08 -14.08
N GLY A 90 -24.05 -11.37 -13.73
CA GLY A 90 -24.91 -11.81 -12.67
C GLY A 90 -24.26 -11.62 -11.28
N ILE A 91 -24.96 -12.16 -10.29
CA ILE A 91 -24.52 -12.15 -8.90
C ILE A 91 -24.27 -13.57 -8.41
N THR A 92 -23.38 -13.71 -7.43
CA THR A 92 -23.23 -14.92 -6.63
C THR A 92 -23.57 -14.62 -5.18
N GLN A 93 -24.33 -15.52 -4.56
CA GLN A 93 -24.62 -15.44 -3.13
C GLN A 93 -23.36 -15.72 -2.33
N THR A 94 -23.16 -14.96 -1.28
CA THR A 94 -22.05 -15.20 -0.36
C THR A 94 -22.48 -16.16 0.77
N LYS A 95 -21.54 -16.59 1.59
CA LYS A 95 -21.80 -17.40 2.78
C LYS A 95 -22.68 -16.65 3.80
N LEU A 96 -22.62 -15.33 3.83
CA LEU A 96 -23.44 -14.49 4.70
C LEU A 96 -24.73 -14.08 3.97
N ALA A 97 -25.86 -14.34 4.60
CA ALA A 97 -27.18 -14.08 4.00
C ALA A 97 -27.39 -12.60 3.64
N GLY A 98 -28.00 -12.36 2.47
CA GLY A 98 -28.33 -11.01 2.00
C GLY A 98 -27.16 -10.25 1.36
N ILE A 99 -25.95 -10.83 1.32
CA ILE A 99 -24.78 -10.23 0.69
C ILE A 99 -24.50 -10.97 -0.61
N ASN A 100 -24.38 -10.21 -1.69
CA ASN A 100 -24.04 -10.71 -3.02
C ASN A 100 -22.77 -10.06 -3.53
N PHE A 101 -21.96 -10.82 -4.28
CA PHE A 101 -20.84 -10.35 -5.06
C PHE A 101 -21.08 -10.60 -6.56
N CYS A 102 -20.23 -10.08 -7.42
CA CYS A 102 -20.21 -10.43 -8.82
C CYS A 102 -20.04 -11.95 -9.01
N GLU A 103 -20.74 -12.53 -9.98
CA GLU A 103 -20.74 -13.99 -10.26
C GLU A 103 -19.36 -14.59 -10.50
N TYR A 104 -18.36 -13.78 -10.90
CA TYR A 104 -16.98 -14.20 -11.15
C TYR A 104 -16.09 -14.20 -9.88
N LEU A 105 -16.68 -14.00 -8.69
CA LEU A 105 -16.00 -14.07 -7.40
C LEU A 105 -16.55 -15.18 -6.49
N PRO A 106 -16.79 -16.42 -6.99
CA PRO A 106 -17.45 -17.46 -6.19
C PRO A 106 -16.60 -17.98 -5.04
N LYS A 107 -15.28 -18.02 -5.19
CA LYS A 107 -14.37 -18.51 -4.14
C LYS A 107 -14.28 -17.51 -2.98
N LEU A 108 -14.21 -16.22 -3.27
CA LEU A 108 -14.28 -15.16 -2.26
C LEU A 108 -15.66 -15.10 -1.62
N ALA A 109 -16.74 -15.24 -2.40
CA ALA A 109 -18.09 -15.28 -1.88
C ALA A 109 -18.30 -16.40 -0.83
N ALA A 110 -17.70 -17.58 -1.05
CA ALA A 110 -17.73 -18.70 -0.11
C ALA A 110 -16.87 -18.45 1.17
N ARG A 111 -16.10 -17.36 1.25
CA ARG A 111 -15.19 -17.02 2.34
C ARG A 111 -15.45 -15.66 2.97
N ASN A 112 -16.58 -15.02 2.66
CA ASN A 112 -16.84 -13.67 3.16
C ASN A 112 -17.07 -13.58 4.68
N ASP A 113 -17.11 -14.69 5.36
CA ASP A 113 -17.04 -14.77 6.82
C ASP A 113 -15.61 -14.55 7.38
N LYS A 114 -14.56 -14.60 6.53
CA LYS A 114 -13.16 -14.40 6.92
C LYS A 114 -12.66 -12.97 6.70
N PHE A 115 -13.41 -12.14 6.02
CA PHE A 115 -13.04 -10.77 5.69
C PHE A 115 -14.21 -9.81 5.75
N SER A 116 -13.95 -8.52 5.71
CA SER A 116 -14.95 -7.46 5.62
C SER A 116 -14.75 -6.61 4.38
N ILE A 117 -15.82 -6.02 3.89
CA ILE A 117 -15.81 -5.07 2.78
C ILE A 117 -16.28 -3.71 3.27
N VAL A 118 -15.48 -2.68 3.06
CA VAL A 118 -15.91 -1.28 3.16
C VAL A 118 -16.37 -0.85 1.78
N ARG A 119 -17.68 -0.67 1.56
CA ARG A 119 -18.25 -0.30 0.24
C ARG A 119 -18.15 1.19 -0.06
N THR A 120 -17.94 2.00 0.95
CA THR A 120 -18.08 3.47 0.90
C THR A 120 -16.76 4.21 1.11
N MET A 121 -15.65 3.65 0.62
CA MET A 121 -14.44 4.46 0.44
C MET A 121 -14.72 5.56 -0.58
N HIS A 122 -14.20 6.78 -0.37
CA HIS A 122 -14.48 7.91 -1.26
C HIS A 122 -13.42 9.00 -1.23
N HIS A 123 -13.45 9.86 -2.27
CA HIS A 123 -12.64 11.08 -2.38
C HIS A 123 -13.47 12.38 -2.33
N ILE A 124 -14.78 12.29 -2.03
CA ILE A 124 -15.70 13.45 -2.07
C ILE A 124 -15.21 14.58 -1.16
N ALA A 125 -14.67 14.23 0.02
CA ALA A 125 -14.11 15.20 0.97
C ALA A 125 -12.88 15.95 0.41
N HIS A 126 -12.27 15.45 -0.66
CA HIS A 126 -11.03 15.96 -1.22
C HIS A 126 -11.12 16.07 -2.75
N PRO A 127 -11.84 17.09 -3.28
CA PRO A 127 -12.15 17.18 -4.72
C PRO A 127 -10.92 17.15 -5.64
N GLN A 128 -9.76 17.63 -5.18
CA GLN A 128 -8.50 17.61 -5.91
C GLN A 128 -7.94 16.19 -6.15
N PHE A 129 -8.44 15.18 -5.41
CA PHE A 129 -8.04 13.77 -5.54
C PHE A 129 -9.12 12.90 -6.19
N ARG A 130 -10.18 13.46 -6.75
CA ARG A 130 -11.42 12.72 -6.98
C ARG A 130 -11.40 11.73 -8.13
N ASN A 131 -10.91 12.13 -9.32
CA ASN A 131 -11.06 11.33 -10.56
C ASN A 131 -9.79 11.29 -11.40
N GLU A 132 -8.64 11.40 -10.77
CA GLU A 132 -7.36 11.41 -11.45
C GLU A 132 -6.40 10.42 -10.76
N HIS A 133 -5.78 9.53 -11.56
CA HIS A 133 -4.99 8.43 -11.05
C HIS A 133 -3.88 8.86 -10.09
N LEU A 134 -3.04 9.81 -10.49
CA LEU A 134 -1.84 10.13 -9.72
C LEU A 134 -2.17 10.71 -8.35
N SER A 135 -3.16 11.61 -8.31
CA SER A 135 -3.61 12.21 -7.06
C SER A 135 -4.34 11.21 -6.16
N CYS A 136 -5.22 10.39 -6.73
CA CYS A 136 -5.89 9.33 -5.97
C CYS A 136 -4.90 8.28 -5.45
N MET A 137 -3.90 7.88 -6.26
CA MET A 137 -2.82 6.98 -5.84
C MET A 137 -1.99 7.59 -4.71
N TYR A 138 -1.67 8.89 -4.80
CA TYR A 138 -0.95 9.59 -3.75
C TYR A 138 -1.69 9.48 -2.42
N LEU A 139 -2.98 9.87 -2.39
CA LEU A 139 -3.79 9.82 -1.19
C LEU A 139 -3.92 8.39 -0.64
N LEU A 140 -4.13 7.40 -1.52
CA LEU A 140 -4.25 6.00 -1.10
C LEU A 140 -2.96 5.45 -0.48
N HIS A 141 -1.80 5.79 -1.05
CA HIS A 141 -0.52 5.26 -0.59
C HIS A 141 0.08 6.00 0.59
N THR A 142 -0.30 7.25 0.80
CA THR A 142 0.21 8.07 1.91
C THR A 142 -0.78 8.23 3.06
N GLY A 143 -2.08 8.13 2.79
CA GLY A 143 -3.13 8.52 3.72
C GLY A 143 -3.16 10.04 4.00
N SER A 144 -2.45 10.86 3.22
CA SER A 144 -2.31 12.29 3.48
C SER A 144 -2.80 13.13 2.31
N THR A 145 -3.52 14.19 2.65
CA THR A 145 -3.94 15.23 1.71
C THR A 145 -2.90 16.34 1.54
N GLU A 146 -1.83 16.32 2.31
CA GLU A 146 -0.75 17.28 2.22
C GLU A 146 0.10 16.99 0.97
N MET A 147 -0.15 17.75 -0.07
CA MET A 147 0.65 17.70 -1.29
C MET A 147 1.87 18.64 -1.17
N PRO A 148 2.98 18.29 -1.82
CA PRO A 148 4.13 19.17 -1.91
C PRO A 148 3.74 20.56 -2.46
N PRO A 149 4.30 21.66 -1.94
CA PRO A 149 3.99 23.01 -2.41
C PRO A 149 4.22 23.18 -3.92
N GLY A 150 3.27 23.79 -4.60
CA GLY A 150 3.35 24.05 -6.05
C GLY A 150 2.77 22.97 -6.94
N ASP A 151 2.15 21.95 -6.36
CA ASP A 151 1.64 20.81 -7.11
C ASP A 151 0.21 21.01 -7.61
N THR A 152 0.11 21.02 -8.93
CA THR A 152 -1.12 20.75 -9.66
C THR A 152 -1.05 19.32 -10.23
N ASN A 153 -2.18 18.75 -10.64
CA ASN A 153 -2.20 17.41 -11.25
C ASN A 153 -1.19 17.25 -12.41
N ALA A 154 -0.91 18.31 -13.16
CA ALA A 154 0.10 18.32 -14.22
C ALA A 154 1.54 18.21 -13.71
N SER A 155 1.82 18.70 -12.51
CA SER A 155 3.16 18.66 -11.92
C SER A 155 3.44 17.34 -11.18
N ILE A 156 2.40 16.58 -10.81
CA ILE A 156 2.51 15.28 -10.16
C ILE A 156 3.21 14.25 -11.08
N ALA A 157 3.08 14.39 -12.40
CA ALA A 157 3.72 13.52 -13.39
C ALA A 157 5.24 13.75 -13.58
N GLN A 158 5.80 14.82 -13.01
CA GLN A 158 7.23 15.14 -13.16
C GLN A 158 8.10 14.37 -12.16
N PRO A 159 9.32 13.94 -12.53
CA PRO A 159 10.28 13.40 -11.58
C PRO A 159 10.57 14.42 -10.48
N ARG A 160 10.42 14.04 -9.21
CA ARG A 160 10.56 14.94 -8.07
C ARG A 160 11.70 14.55 -7.17
N ASP A 161 12.14 15.52 -6.39
CA ASP A 161 12.89 15.22 -5.19
C ASP A 161 11.93 14.60 -4.15
N GLY A 162 11.89 13.25 -4.10
CA GLY A 162 11.02 12.50 -3.20
C GLY A 162 11.15 12.88 -1.71
N ARG A 163 12.12 13.74 -1.36
CA ARG A 163 12.31 14.25 0.00
C ARG A 163 11.28 15.30 0.44
N ILE A 164 10.47 15.82 -0.47
CA ILE A 164 9.40 16.78 -0.17
C ILE A 164 8.02 16.15 -0.15
N GLU A 165 7.90 14.87 -0.51
CA GLU A 165 6.64 14.14 -0.53
C GLU A 165 6.28 13.60 0.86
N TRP A 166 4.98 13.41 1.11
CA TRP A 166 4.54 12.68 2.30
C TRP A 166 4.99 11.21 2.21
N PRO A 167 5.46 10.62 3.31
CA PRO A 167 5.90 9.23 3.29
C PRO A 167 4.76 8.27 2.97
N SER A 168 5.07 7.20 2.25
CA SER A 168 4.11 6.12 2.04
C SER A 168 3.74 5.42 3.35
N ILE A 169 2.54 4.80 3.40
CA ILE A 169 2.10 3.96 4.52
C ILE A 169 3.20 2.94 4.90
N GLY A 170 3.84 2.30 3.91
CA GLY A 170 4.92 1.35 4.17
C GLY A 170 6.16 1.96 4.80
N SER A 171 6.51 3.17 4.40
CA SER A 171 7.63 3.91 5.01
C SER A 171 7.29 4.39 6.42
N MET A 172 6.03 4.79 6.65
CA MET A 172 5.53 5.11 8.00
C MET A 172 5.56 3.88 8.91
N ILE A 173 5.20 2.70 8.41
CA ILE A 173 5.30 1.44 9.16
C ILE A 173 6.77 1.13 9.47
N ALA A 174 7.68 1.32 8.51
CA ALA A 174 9.11 1.12 8.74
C ALA A 174 9.67 2.05 9.81
N PHE A 175 9.14 3.26 9.93
CA PHE A 175 9.51 4.23 10.96
C PHE A 175 8.89 3.90 12.33
N ALA A 176 7.56 3.77 12.39
CA ALA A 176 6.83 3.74 13.66
C ALA A 176 6.69 2.32 14.25
N ALA A 177 6.79 1.28 13.41
CA ALA A 177 6.69 -0.12 13.80
C ALA A 177 7.76 -0.98 13.10
N PRO A 178 9.06 -0.71 13.30
CA PRO A 178 10.13 -1.45 12.62
C PRO A 178 10.08 -2.95 12.95
N PRO A 179 10.60 -3.80 12.06
CA PRO A 179 10.77 -5.22 12.35
C PRO A 179 11.79 -5.43 13.46
N ASP A 180 11.81 -6.63 14.04
CA ASP A 180 12.88 -7.04 14.93
C ASP A 180 14.26 -6.89 14.25
N ALA A 181 15.27 -6.49 15.00
CA ALA A 181 16.63 -6.28 14.48
C ALA A 181 17.25 -7.57 13.88
N SER A 182 16.78 -8.74 14.31
CA SER A 182 17.20 -10.04 13.77
C SER A 182 16.67 -10.30 12.35
N VAL A 183 15.61 -9.58 11.91
CA VAL A 183 15.07 -9.67 10.56
C VAL A 183 16.05 -9.02 9.59
N GLY A 184 16.70 -9.84 8.78
CA GLY A 184 17.68 -9.37 7.79
C GLY A 184 17.09 -8.72 6.54
N LEU A 185 15.75 -8.54 6.49
CA LEU A 185 15.00 -7.96 5.36
C LEU A 185 14.57 -6.52 5.66
N PRO A 186 14.34 -5.69 4.64
CA PRO A 186 13.70 -4.39 4.80
C PRO A 186 12.32 -4.50 5.46
N ALA A 187 11.90 -3.46 6.17
CA ALA A 187 10.58 -3.40 6.79
C ALA A 187 9.44 -3.43 5.77
N GLY A 188 9.66 -2.87 4.58
CA GLY A 188 8.69 -2.79 3.51
C GLY A 188 9.24 -3.29 2.18
N ILE A 189 8.44 -4.10 1.46
CA ILE A 189 8.79 -4.65 0.15
C ILE A 189 7.59 -4.48 -0.79
N GLU A 190 7.86 -4.08 -2.03
CA GLU A 190 6.87 -3.89 -3.09
C GLU A 190 7.10 -4.88 -4.24
N LEU A 191 6.04 -5.60 -4.66
CA LEU A 191 6.03 -6.70 -5.63
C LEU A 191 4.88 -6.56 -6.65
N PRO A 192 5.10 -6.81 -7.94
CA PRO A 192 6.32 -6.50 -8.65
C PRO A 192 6.52 -4.99 -8.68
N ARG A 193 7.71 -4.53 -9.06
CA ARG A 193 7.93 -3.11 -9.33
C ARG A 193 7.01 -2.67 -10.47
N VAL A 194 6.11 -1.74 -10.19
CA VAL A 194 5.27 -1.15 -11.24
C VAL A 194 6.09 -0.12 -12.00
N ASN A 195 6.42 -0.42 -13.25
CA ASN A 195 7.06 0.56 -14.16
C ASN A 195 6.06 1.59 -14.71
N LEU A 196 4.77 1.43 -14.42
CA LEU A 196 3.73 2.38 -14.81
C LEU A 196 3.81 3.60 -13.93
N MET A 197 4.32 4.69 -14.49
CA MET A 197 4.41 6.03 -13.93
C MET A 197 5.06 6.09 -12.54
N ASN A 198 6.06 6.92 -12.40
CA ASN A 198 6.56 7.33 -11.08
C ASN A 198 5.49 8.19 -10.39
N PHE A 199 4.44 7.56 -9.86
CA PHE A 199 3.46 8.31 -9.10
C PHE A 199 4.04 8.72 -7.73
N PRO A 200 3.65 9.88 -7.23
CA PRO A 200 4.13 10.40 -5.96
C PRO A 200 3.62 9.58 -4.77
N GLY A 201 4.26 9.73 -3.62
CA GLY A 201 3.83 9.05 -2.38
C GLY A 201 4.20 7.57 -2.28
N ARG A 202 5.10 7.07 -3.14
CA ARG A 202 5.57 5.67 -3.10
C ARG A 202 6.79 5.45 -2.22
N GLY A 203 7.50 6.50 -1.88
CA GLY A 203 8.78 6.45 -1.20
C GLY A 203 8.72 6.85 0.26
N ALA A 204 9.91 7.00 0.83
CA ALA A 204 10.08 7.44 2.21
C ALA A 204 9.83 8.95 2.40
N GLY A 205 9.81 9.73 1.31
CA GLY A 205 9.48 11.15 1.36
C GLY A 205 10.24 11.91 2.45
N LEU A 206 9.50 12.64 3.27
CA LEU A 206 10.03 13.45 4.38
C LEU A 206 10.82 12.65 5.43
N LEU A 207 10.57 11.34 5.57
CA LEU A 207 11.30 10.47 6.50
C LEU A 207 12.74 10.17 6.04
N GLY A 208 13.01 10.33 4.75
CA GLY A 208 14.33 10.07 4.17
C GLY A 208 14.63 8.58 3.89
N PRO A 209 15.76 8.33 3.20
CA PRO A 209 16.06 7.05 2.55
C PRO A 209 16.21 5.84 3.48
N LYS A 210 16.44 6.06 4.76
CA LYS A 210 16.52 4.99 5.77
C LYS A 210 15.25 4.14 5.83
N TYR A 211 14.10 4.75 5.52
CA TYR A 211 12.77 4.14 5.61
C TYR A 211 12.19 3.81 4.23
N GLU A 212 13.05 3.83 3.17
CA GLU A 212 12.61 3.47 1.82
C GLU A 212 12.21 2.00 1.74
N ARG A 213 11.12 1.75 1.01
CA ARG A 213 10.68 0.39 0.71
C ARG A 213 11.51 -0.19 -0.42
N TRP A 214 11.76 -1.48 -0.34
CA TRP A 214 12.44 -2.16 -1.41
C TRP A 214 11.47 -2.57 -2.52
N LYS A 215 11.79 -2.19 -3.76
CA LYS A 215 10.99 -2.48 -4.96
C LYS A 215 11.63 -3.61 -5.71
N VAL A 216 10.92 -4.73 -5.81
CA VAL A 216 11.42 -5.98 -6.38
C VAL A 216 10.66 -6.33 -7.64
N ASP A 217 11.40 -6.59 -8.71
CA ASP A 217 10.85 -7.18 -9.93
C ASP A 217 10.92 -8.71 -9.82
N LEU A 218 9.77 -9.36 -9.82
CA LEU A 218 9.69 -10.80 -10.01
C LEU A 218 9.68 -11.07 -11.51
N ALA A 219 10.82 -11.37 -12.08
CA ALA A 219 10.89 -11.81 -13.46
C ALA A 219 10.66 -13.33 -13.53
N PRO A 220 9.72 -13.81 -14.34
CA PRO A 220 9.66 -15.23 -14.63
C PRO A 220 10.95 -15.64 -15.35
N VAL A 221 11.65 -16.65 -14.84
CA VAL A 221 12.78 -17.24 -15.58
C VAL A 221 12.20 -18.11 -16.68
N CYS A 222 12.05 -17.54 -17.86
CA CYS A 222 11.63 -18.29 -19.03
C CYS A 222 12.75 -19.22 -19.48
N LYS A 223 12.42 -20.50 -19.80
CA LYS A 223 13.37 -21.46 -20.40
C LYS A 223 13.83 -21.07 -21.81
N SER A 224 13.14 -20.10 -22.43
CA SER A 224 13.48 -19.54 -23.74
C SER A 224 13.89 -18.08 -23.59
N PRO A 225 15.11 -17.77 -23.17
CA PRO A 225 15.57 -16.41 -22.94
C PRO A 225 15.51 -15.54 -24.21
N ASP A 226 15.61 -16.13 -25.38
CA ASP A 226 15.56 -15.44 -26.68
C ASP A 226 14.18 -14.90 -27.03
N THR A 227 13.14 -15.32 -26.29
CA THR A 227 11.77 -14.85 -26.44
C THR A 227 11.26 -14.11 -25.20
N ALA A 228 12.15 -13.73 -24.29
CA ALA A 228 11.79 -12.91 -23.13
C ALA A 228 11.15 -11.60 -23.60
N GLY A 229 9.87 -11.44 -23.36
CA GLY A 229 9.05 -10.34 -23.88
C GLY A 229 8.10 -10.73 -25.00
N SER A 230 8.28 -11.86 -25.67
CA SER A 230 7.38 -12.39 -26.71
C SER A 230 6.73 -13.74 -26.37
N CYS A 231 6.96 -14.28 -25.17
CA CYS A 231 6.32 -15.51 -24.72
C CYS A 231 4.82 -15.26 -24.49
N PRO A 232 3.92 -15.96 -25.22
CA PRO A 232 2.47 -15.79 -25.06
C PRO A 232 1.96 -16.17 -23.67
N ASN A 233 2.83 -16.70 -22.82
CA ASN A 233 2.55 -17.19 -21.50
C ASN A 233 3.09 -16.28 -20.38
N CYS A 234 3.75 -15.17 -20.72
CA CYS A 234 4.29 -14.23 -19.76
C CYS A 234 3.44 -12.97 -19.66
N PHE A 235 3.40 -12.38 -18.50
CA PHE A 235 2.64 -11.17 -18.13
C PHE A 235 3.06 -9.90 -18.87
N SER A 236 4.23 -9.89 -19.51
CA SER A 236 4.67 -8.80 -20.37
C SER A 236 3.72 -8.51 -21.53
N HIS A 237 2.75 -9.39 -21.77
CA HIS A 237 1.71 -9.26 -22.79
C HIS A 237 0.44 -8.53 -22.33
N ASP A 238 0.47 -7.85 -21.21
CA ASP A 238 -0.61 -6.91 -20.83
C ASP A 238 -0.58 -5.61 -21.65
N ASP A 239 0.38 -5.47 -22.57
CA ASP A 239 0.35 -4.39 -23.55
C ASP A 239 -0.84 -4.64 -24.50
N PRO A 240 -1.87 -3.77 -24.50
CA PRO A 240 -2.99 -3.88 -25.44
C PRO A 240 -2.55 -3.80 -26.89
N ASN A 241 -1.32 -3.36 -27.17
CA ASN A 241 -0.73 -3.24 -28.49
C ASN A 241 0.14 -4.44 -28.88
N ASP A 242 0.22 -5.50 -28.07
CA ASP A 242 1.05 -6.67 -28.37
C ASP A 242 0.48 -7.44 -29.58
N PRO A 243 1.26 -7.58 -30.68
CA PRO A 243 0.84 -8.34 -31.87
C PRO A 243 0.51 -9.82 -31.63
N ALA A 244 1.10 -10.43 -30.61
CA ALA A 244 0.83 -11.83 -30.27
C ALA A 244 -0.57 -12.01 -29.66
N ARG A 245 -1.04 -11.02 -28.89
CA ARG A 245 -2.41 -10.94 -28.38
C ARG A 245 -3.42 -10.77 -29.52
N ALA A 246 -3.08 -9.92 -30.49
CA ALA A 246 -3.87 -9.70 -31.69
C ALA A 246 -4.04 -10.94 -32.57
N ALA A 247 -3.05 -11.84 -32.58
CA ALA A 247 -3.06 -13.07 -33.35
C ALA A 247 -3.88 -14.21 -32.72
N GLY A 248 -4.57 -13.99 -31.60
CA GLY A 248 -5.35 -14.99 -30.88
C GLY A 248 -4.51 -16.16 -30.33
N LYS A 249 -3.20 -15.99 -30.24
CA LYS A 249 -2.25 -17.01 -29.80
C LYS A 249 -2.00 -16.98 -28.26
N GLY A 250 -2.79 -16.19 -27.52
CA GLY A 250 -2.78 -16.19 -26.07
C GLY A 250 -3.35 -17.49 -25.47
N PRO A 251 -2.99 -17.83 -24.23
CA PRO A 251 -3.53 -19.02 -23.56
C PRO A 251 -5.05 -18.94 -23.46
N LYS A 252 -5.73 -20.08 -23.66
CA LYS A 252 -7.19 -20.20 -23.57
C LYS A 252 -7.74 -19.79 -22.19
N ALA A 253 -6.92 -19.98 -21.16
CA ALA A 253 -7.10 -19.44 -19.82
C ALA A 253 -5.70 -19.06 -19.31
N TRP A 254 -5.48 -17.81 -18.93
CA TRP A 254 -4.14 -17.35 -18.55
C TRP A 254 -3.64 -17.93 -17.20
N TRP A 255 -4.52 -18.50 -16.37
CA TRP A 255 -4.18 -19.30 -15.20
C TRP A 255 -3.85 -20.78 -15.53
N ASP A 256 -4.24 -21.29 -16.71
CA ASP A 256 -3.91 -22.65 -17.16
C ASP A 256 -2.56 -22.66 -17.90
N ASN A 257 -1.56 -22.14 -17.25
CA ASN A 257 -0.26 -21.97 -17.86
C ASN A 257 0.66 -23.15 -17.52
N SER A 258 0.31 -24.33 -18.05
CA SER A 258 1.11 -25.55 -17.88
C SER A 258 2.56 -25.38 -18.37
N SER A 259 2.83 -24.47 -19.32
CA SER A 259 4.18 -24.19 -19.81
C SER A 259 5.03 -23.32 -18.86
N CYS A 260 4.39 -22.53 -17.97
CA CYS A 260 5.08 -21.75 -16.95
C CYS A 260 5.18 -22.46 -15.59
N ARG A 261 4.69 -23.70 -15.45
CA ARG A 261 4.83 -24.50 -14.22
C ARG A 261 6.29 -24.66 -13.78
N ASP A 262 7.21 -24.60 -14.71
CA ASP A 262 8.65 -24.66 -14.46
C ASP A 262 9.31 -23.27 -14.35
N ALA A 263 8.56 -22.17 -14.51
CA ALA A 263 9.08 -20.84 -14.30
C ALA A 263 9.37 -20.65 -12.80
N SER A 264 10.63 -20.72 -12.44
CA SER A 264 11.08 -20.32 -11.12
C SER A 264 11.08 -18.80 -11.06
N PHE A 265 10.18 -18.22 -10.29
CA PHE A 265 10.28 -16.81 -9.92
C PHE A 265 11.55 -16.65 -9.08
N ARG A 266 12.59 -16.11 -9.68
CA ARG A 266 13.86 -15.81 -9.02
C ARG A 266 14.09 -14.33 -9.14
N LEU A 267 14.62 -13.73 -8.10
CA LEU A 267 15.23 -12.42 -8.22
C LEU A 267 16.46 -12.58 -9.12
N PRO A 268 16.49 -11.93 -10.30
CA PRO A 268 17.55 -12.15 -11.28
C PRO A 268 18.95 -11.90 -10.71
N ASP A 269 19.06 -10.93 -9.80
CA ASP A 269 20.32 -10.42 -9.25
C ASP A 269 20.77 -11.10 -7.94
N LEU A 270 19.97 -12.02 -7.38
CA LEU A 270 20.31 -12.76 -6.16
C LEU A 270 20.82 -14.19 -6.46
N GLY A 271 21.19 -14.47 -7.68
CA GLY A 271 21.59 -15.79 -8.20
C GLY A 271 22.90 -16.36 -7.68
N GLY A 272 23.38 -15.92 -6.55
CA GLY A 272 24.56 -16.45 -5.88
C GLY A 272 25.72 -15.48 -5.87
N LEU A 273 26.24 -15.24 -4.68
CA LEU A 273 27.47 -14.48 -4.51
C LEU A 273 28.64 -15.31 -5.02
N THR A 274 29.35 -14.81 -6.02
CA THR A 274 30.61 -15.38 -6.49
C THR A 274 31.76 -15.13 -5.50
N VAL A 275 31.51 -14.33 -4.45
CA VAL A 275 32.47 -13.90 -3.44
C VAL A 275 32.04 -14.42 -2.07
N SER A 276 32.99 -14.89 -1.28
CA SER A 276 32.70 -15.35 0.09
C SER A 276 32.31 -14.18 1.01
N LEU A 277 31.51 -14.47 2.06
CA LEU A 277 31.12 -13.43 3.01
C LEU A 277 32.27 -12.74 3.70
N PRO A 278 33.28 -13.47 4.23
CA PRO A 278 34.42 -12.80 4.83
C PRO A 278 35.14 -11.84 3.88
N GLN A 279 35.04 -12.10 2.55
CA GLN A 279 35.57 -11.17 1.56
C GLN A 279 34.68 -9.95 1.37
N ILE A 280 33.35 -10.13 1.44
CA ILE A 280 32.40 -9.02 1.36
C ILE A 280 32.51 -8.14 2.60
N GLU A 281 32.54 -8.73 3.79
CA GLU A 281 32.71 -8.02 5.06
C GLU A 281 34.00 -7.20 5.04
N ARG A 282 35.14 -7.82 4.67
CA ARG A 282 36.42 -7.10 4.52
C ARG A 282 36.37 -5.95 3.51
N ARG A 283 35.69 -6.13 2.38
CA ARG A 283 35.53 -5.06 1.38
C ARG A 283 34.66 -3.93 1.91
N THR A 284 33.61 -4.25 2.66
CA THR A 284 32.73 -3.27 3.29
C THR A 284 33.45 -2.48 4.39
N ASP A 285 34.23 -3.14 5.21
CA ASP A 285 35.05 -2.49 6.24
C ASP A 285 36.13 -1.60 5.63
N LEU A 286 36.79 -2.07 4.59
CA LEU A 286 37.79 -1.28 3.86
C LEU A 286 37.15 -0.03 3.23
N LEU A 287 36.00 -0.18 2.61
CA LEU A 287 35.25 0.94 2.03
C LEU A 287 34.84 1.96 3.13
N ALA A 288 34.35 1.49 4.28
CA ALA A 288 34.01 2.35 5.41
C ALA A 288 35.22 3.13 5.93
N GLN A 289 36.41 2.50 5.98
CA GLN A 289 37.67 3.17 6.35
C GLN A 289 38.06 4.25 5.33
N PHE A 290 37.96 3.96 4.02
CA PHE A 290 38.20 4.94 2.98
C PHE A 290 37.22 6.12 3.08
N GLU A 291 35.93 5.87 3.26
CA GLU A 291 34.92 6.90 3.42
C GLU A 291 35.16 7.78 4.66
N ALA A 292 35.54 7.17 5.81
CA ALA A 292 35.91 7.92 7.00
C ALA A 292 37.12 8.84 6.74
N MET A 293 38.12 8.35 6.05
CA MET A 293 39.32 9.13 5.67
C MET A 293 38.99 10.29 4.70
N TRP A 294 38.08 10.06 3.73
CA TRP A 294 37.59 11.10 2.83
C TRP A 294 36.78 12.17 3.55
N ARG A 295 35.88 11.76 4.47
CA ARG A 295 35.07 12.69 5.28
C ARG A 295 35.94 13.63 6.12
N THR A 296 37.05 13.11 6.66
CA THR A 296 37.97 13.93 7.46
C THR A 296 38.74 14.94 6.60
N ARG A 297 39.07 14.59 5.34
CA ARG A 297 39.86 15.45 4.43
C ARG A 297 39.03 16.53 3.72
N LEU A 298 37.73 16.31 3.51
CA LEU A 298 36.85 17.17 2.72
C LEU A 298 35.79 17.90 3.57
N ALA A 299 36.00 18.01 4.89
CA ALA A 299 35.03 18.57 5.82
C ALA A 299 34.57 19.99 5.52
N SER A 300 35.30 20.77 4.72
CA SER A 300 34.98 22.16 4.39
C SER A 300 34.02 22.36 3.20
N ASP A 301 33.92 21.36 2.28
CA ASP A 301 33.09 21.46 1.05
C ASP A 301 31.85 20.53 1.07
N PHE A 302 31.60 19.86 2.18
CA PHE A 302 30.82 18.63 2.22
C PHE A 302 29.33 18.79 2.60
N ASP A 303 28.89 19.92 3.16
CA ASP A 303 27.52 20.03 3.71
C ASP A 303 26.42 19.92 2.64
N ALA A 304 26.67 20.35 1.42
CA ALA A 304 25.69 20.25 0.33
C ALA A 304 25.61 18.84 -0.32
N ARG A 305 26.66 18.02 -0.19
CA ARG A 305 26.72 16.65 -0.74
C ARG A 305 26.35 15.56 0.28
N ARG A 306 26.24 15.91 1.54
CA ARG A 306 26.04 14.98 2.67
C ARG A 306 24.75 14.16 2.53
N VAL A 307 23.67 14.77 2.08
CA VAL A 307 22.35 14.12 1.95
C VAL A 307 22.36 12.97 0.91
N GLY A 308 23.11 13.11 -0.17
CA GLY A 308 23.23 12.05 -1.19
C GLY A 308 24.05 10.84 -0.71
N HIS A 309 25.08 11.08 0.12
CA HIS A 309 25.92 10.01 0.66
C HIS A 309 25.21 9.17 1.72
N ASP A 310 24.47 9.82 2.61
CA ASP A 310 23.72 9.10 3.67
C ASP A 310 22.64 8.18 3.06
N ALA A 311 21.99 8.62 1.98
CA ALA A 311 21.04 7.80 1.23
C ALA A 311 21.71 6.57 0.61
N TRP A 312 22.88 6.77 -0.05
CA TRP A 312 23.64 5.69 -0.67
C TRP A 312 24.14 4.66 0.35
N ASP A 313 24.59 5.10 1.51
CA ASP A 313 25.02 4.25 2.61
C ASP A 313 23.87 3.38 3.14
N GLU A 314 22.67 3.94 3.27
CA GLU A 314 21.49 3.17 3.70
C GLU A 314 21.06 2.14 2.63
N TYR A 315 21.03 2.50 1.36
CA TYR A 315 20.74 1.55 0.29
C TYR A 315 21.77 0.42 0.21
N ARG A 316 23.05 0.74 0.41
CA ARG A 316 24.13 -0.25 0.46
C ARG A 316 23.95 -1.22 1.64
N LYS A 317 23.63 -0.72 2.84
CA LYS A 317 23.36 -1.54 4.02
C LYS A 317 22.14 -2.47 3.79
N GLN A 318 21.09 -1.97 3.19
CA GLN A 318 19.91 -2.76 2.84
C GLN A 318 20.25 -3.84 1.81
N ALA A 319 21.01 -3.50 0.75
CA ALA A 319 21.45 -4.46 -0.25
C ALA A 319 22.34 -5.56 0.37
N MET A 320 23.24 -5.20 1.27
CA MET A 320 24.10 -6.15 1.97
C MET A 320 23.30 -7.10 2.88
N LYS A 321 22.32 -6.60 3.63
CA LYS A 321 21.41 -7.44 4.43
C LYS A 321 20.70 -8.47 3.56
N LEU A 322 20.23 -8.06 2.40
CA LEU A 322 19.58 -8.91 1.41
C LEU A 322 20.49 -10.03 0.91
N LEU A 323 21.69 -9.67 0.47
CA LEU A 323 22.69 -10.63 0.00
C LEU A 323 23.02 -11.68 1.07
N VAL A 324 23.06 -11.27 2.34
CA VAL A 324 23.28 -12.17 3.48
C VAL A 324 22.07 -13.07 3.75
N THR A 325 20.85 -12.57 3.59
CA THR A 325 19.60 -13.31 3.87
C THR A 325 19.27 -14.30 2.75
N SER A 326 19.67 -14.01 1.50
CA SER A 326 19.37 -14.82 0.31
C SER A 326 20.33 -15.99 0.07
N ARG A 327 21.09 -16.44 1.07
CA ARG A 327 22.12 -17.50 0.92
C ARG A 327 21.54 -18.89 0.71
N PRO A 328 22.28 -19.76 0.00
CA PRO A 328 22.02 -21.19 0.02
C PRO A 328 22.06 -21.73 1.45
N GLY A 329 21.05 -22.51 1.85
CA GLY A 329 20.95 -23.11 3.20
C GLY A 329 20.14 -22.29 4.22
N LYS A 330 19.83 -21.00 3.97
CA LYS A 330 18.77 -20.28 4.71
C LYS A 330 17.48 -20.28 3.90
N GLN A 331 16.34 -20.26 4.58
CA GLN A 331 15.05 -20.11 3.89
C GLN A 331 15.03 -18.76 3.17
N ASN A 332 15.30 -18.78 1.87
CA ASN A 332 15.18 -17.60 1.03
C ASN A 332 13.70 -17.38 0.71
N PRO A 333 13.04 -16.30 1.16
CA PRO A 333 11.62 -16.09 0.93
C PRO A 333 11.27 -15.92 -0.56
N PHE A 334 12.24 -15.59 -1.40
CA PHE A 334 12.05 -15.45 -2.85
C PHE A 334 12.25 -16.76 -3.64
N ASP A 335 12.81 -17.79 -3.02
CA ASP A 335 13.02 -19.08 -3.65
C ASP A 335 11.77 -19.96 -3.53
N LEU A 336 10.89 -19.85 -4.51
CA LEU A 336 9.64 -20.63 -4.57
C LEU A 336 9.86 -22.10 -4.93
N THR A 337 11.06 -22.53 -5.30
CA THR A 337 11.36 -23.95 -5.53
C THR A 337 11.32 -24.76 -4.24
N GLN A 338 11.37 -24.09 -3.09
CA GLN A 338 11.23 -24.70 -1.77
C GLN A 338 9.78 -25.00 -1.38
N GLU A 339 8.81 -24.46 -2.12
CA GLU A 339 7.39 -24.71 -1.86
C GLU A 339 6.90 -25.96 -2.60
N PRO A 340 6.09 -26.80 -1.96
CA PRO A 340 5.46 -27.94 -2.61
C PRO A 340 4.58 -27.50 -3.80
N ASP A 341 4.49 -28.35 -4.83
CA ASP A 341 3.71 -28.04 -6.02
C ASP A 341 2.23 -27.78 -5.73
N ASN A 342 1.62 -28.55 -4.83
CA ASN A 342 0.22 -28.35 -4.44
C ASN A 342 -0.01 -26.97 -3.79
N ILE A 343 0.94 -26.46 -3.03
CA ILE A 343 0.85 -25.10 -2.46
C ILE A 343 0.99 -24.05 -3.57
N ARG A 344 1.98 -24.23 -4.45
CA ARG A 344 2.15 -23.33 -5.59
C ARG A 344 0.92 -23.31 -6.52
N ASP A 345 0.27 -24.47 -6.72
CA ASP A 345 -0.96 -24.60 -7.51
C ASP A 345 -2.16 -23.94 -6.82
N GLN A 346 -2.24 -24.02 -5.48
CA GLN A 346 -3.28 -23.38 -4.68
C GLN A 346 -3.32 -21.86 -4.86
N TYR A 347 -2.14 -21.24 -5.02
CA TYR A 347 -2.03 -19.80 -5.28
C TYR A 347 -2.23 -19.44 -6.76
N GLY A 348 -2.02 -20.38 -7.67
CA GLY A 348 -1.89 -20.13 -9.11
C GLY A 348 -0.44 -19.95 -9.52
N ARG A 349 -0.10 -20.45 -10.74
CA ARG A 349 1.29 -20.44 -11.26
C ARG A 349 1.66 -19.18 -12.02
N GLU A 350 0.72 -18.26 -12.17
CA GLU A 350 0.92 -16.98 -12.83
C GLU A 350 1.56 -15.93 -11.87
N GLU A 351 1.91 -14.78 -12.41
CA GLU A 351 2.61 -13.71 -11.68
C GLU A 351 1.89 -13.30 -10.38
N TRP A 352 0.56 -13.15 -10.41
CA TRP A 352 -0.19 -12.74 -9.23
C TRP A 352 -0.14 -13.81 -8.14
N GLY A 353 -0.47 -15.06 -8.50
CA GLY A 353 -0.46 -16.16 -7.54
C GLY A 353 0.90 -16.38 -6.91
N GLN A 354 1.96 -16.38 -7.71
CA GLN A 354 3.31 -16.53 -7.18
C GLN A 354 3.77 -15.28 -6.42
N GLY A 355 3.30 -14.09 -6.78
CA GLY A 355 3.50 -12.87 -6.01
C GLY A 355 2.86 -12.93 -4.61
N PHE A 356 1.63 -13.45 -4.50
CA PHE A 356 0.97 -13.71 -3.21
C PHE A 356 1.74 -14.74 -2.37
N LEU A 357 2.27 -15.79 -3.01
CA LEU A 357 3.08 -16.79 -2.33
C LEU A 357 4.39 -16.20 -1.77
N VAL A 358 5.07 -15.36 -2.55
CA VAL A 358 6.25 -14.60 -2.07
C VAL A 358 5.86 -13.70 -0.90
N ALA A 359 4.73 -13.00 -0.98
CA ALA A 359 4.26 -12.15 0.11
C ALA A 359 4.05 -12.93 1.41
N ARG A 360 3.43 -14.11 1.35
CA ARG A 360 3.28 -14.99 2.53
C ARG A 360 4.65 -15.35 3.13
N ARG A 361 5.61 -15.75 2.31
CA ARG A 361 6.97 -16.11 2.75
C ARG A 361 7.72 -14.93 3.36
N LEU A 362 7.52 -13.72 2.81
CA LEU A 362 8.10 -12.49 3.36
C LEU A 362 7.54 -12.13 4.74
N ILE A 363 6.23 -12.35 4.95
CA ILE A 363 5.59 -12.14 6.25
C ILE A 363 6.13 -13.15 7.26
N GLU A 364 6.24 -14.43 6.88
CA GLU A 364 6.85 -15.48 7.72
C GLU A 364 8.30 -15.13 8.09
N ALA A 365 9.01 -14.46 7.19
CA ALA A 365 10.38 -13.97 7.44
C ALA A 365 10.43 -12.67 8.27
N GLY A 366 9.29 -12.12 8.71
CA GLY A 366 9.20 -10.96 9.60
C GLY A 366 9.14 -9.60 8.90
N VAL A 367 8.89 -9.54 7.58
CA VAL A 367 8.66 -8.28 6.86
C VAL A 367 7.37 -7.65 7.36
N ARG A 368 7.41 -6.35 7.71
CA ARG A 368 6.27 -5.63 8.30
C ARG A 368 5.21 -5.25 7.29
N MET A 369 5.60 -4.93 6.06
CA MET A 369 4.67 -4.60 4.99
C MET A 369 5.12 -5.17 3.65
N VAL A 370 4.23 -5.89 2.98
CA VAL A 370 4.39 -6.32 1.60
C VAL A 370 3.29 -5.68 0.77
N GLN A 371 3.67 -4.91 -0.23
CA GLN A 371 2.73 -4.38 -1.21
C GLN A 371 2.76 -5.26 -2.46
N ILE A 372 1.58 -5.72 -2.90
CA ILE A 372 1.39 -6.45 -4.16
C ILE A 372 0.68 -5.51 -5.14
N ASN A 373 1.28 -5.28 -6.30
CA ASN A 373 0.69 -4.43 -7.33
C ASN A 373 0.03 -5.28 -8.41
N LEU A 374 -1.29 -5.17 -8.53
CA LEU A 374 -2.10 -5.84 -9.55
C LEU A 374 -2.51 -4.83 -10.61
N ARG A 375 -1.98 -5.00 -11.84
CA ARG A 375 -2.25 -4.09 -12.97
C ARG A 375 -3.48 -4.51 -13.76
N GLY A 376 -3.98 -3.59 -14.60
CA GLY A 376 -5.00 -3.88 -15.60
C GLY A 376 -6.43 -3.51 -15.21
N TRP A 377 -6.63 -2.85 -14.06
CA TRP A 377 -7.97 -2.48 -13.59
C TRP A 377 -8.50 -1.17 -14.18
N ASP A 378 -7.70 -0.48 -15.00
CA ASP A 378 -8.12 0.75 -15.71
C ASP A 378 -8.96 0.43 -16.95
N THR A 379 -10.15 -0.09 -16.72
CA THR A 379 -11.03 -0.69 -17.73
C THR A 379 -11.98 0.30 -18.39
N HIS A 380 -11.45 1.36 -19.00
CA HIS A 380 -12.25 2.32 -19.78
C HIS A 380 -12.95 1.70 -20.99
N GLN A 381 -12.33 0.67 -21.55
CA GLN A 381 -12.77 -0.07 -22.71
C GLN A 381 -12.55 -1.57 -22.47
N ASN A 382 -13.29 -2.41 -23.17
CA ASN A 382 -13.20 -3.87 -23.05
C ASN A 382 -13.41 -4.38 -21.62
N ALA A 383 -14.04 -3.60 -20.74
CA ALA A 383 -14.12 -3.86 -19.32
C ALA A 383 -14.70 -5.26 -19.03
N PHE A 384 -15.87 -5.55 -19.59
CA PHE A 384 -16.54 -6.83 -19.31
C PHE A 384 -15.75 -8.03 -19.85
N ARG A 385 -15.16 -7.90 -21.04
CA ARG A 385 -14.31 -8.95 -21.59
C ARG A 385 -13.09 -9.23 -20.69
N ASP A 386 -12.36 -8.18 -20.32
CA ASP A 386 -11.07 -8.31 -19.61
C ASP A 386 -11.29 -8.71 -18.14
N LEU A 387 -12.33 -8.18 -17.49
CA LEU A 387 -12.74 -8.58 -16.16
C LEU A 387 -13.11 -10.06 -16.09
N LYS A 388 -13.97 -10.53 -17.01
CA LYS A 388 -14.44 -11.92 -17.09
C LYS A 388 -13.32 -12.88 -17.45
N ALA A 389 -12.51 -12.56 -18.47
CA ALA A 389 -11.52 -13.48 -19.00
C ALA A 389 -10.28 -13.59 -18.11
N LYS A 390 -9.97 -12.55 -17.34
CA LYS A 390 -8.69 -12.43 -16.67
C LYS A 390 -8.78 -11.96 -15.22
N LEU A 391 -9.21 -10.71 -14.99
CA LEU A 391 -8.98 -10.03 -13.73
C LEU A 391 -9.74 -10.66 -12.55
N LEU A 392 -11.04 -10.91 -12.73
CA LEU A 392 -11.89 -11.46 -11.66
C LEU A 392 -11.55 -12.91 -11.33
N PRO A 393 -11.45 -13.84 -12.29
CA PRO A 393 -11.09 -15.21 -11.97
C PRO A 393 -9.73 -15.36 -11.31
N SER A 394 -8.76 -14.51 -11.68
CA SER A 394 -7.43 -14.57 -11.10
C SER A 394 -7.41 -14.09 -9.66
N ILE A 395 -8.00 -12.91 -9.39
CA ILE A 395 -8.05 -12.42 -8.01
C ILE A 395 -8.87 -13.34 -7.12
N ASP A 396 -9.99 -13.90 -7.63
CA ASP A 396 -10.81 -14.85 -6.91
C ASP A 396 -10.01 -16.11 -6.52
N HIS A 397 -9.16 -16.60 -7.43
CA HIS A 397 -8.31 -17.76 -7.17
C HIS A 397 -7.16 -17.44 -6.22
N CYS A 398 -6.32 -16.45 -6.57
CA CYS A 398 -5.11 -16.13 -5.84
C CYS A 398 -5.39 -15.67 -4.40
N LEU A 399 -6.33 -14.75 -4.23
CA LEU A 399 -6.67 -14.20 -2.91
C LEU A 399 -7.35 -15.25 -2.03
N SER A 400 -8.21 -16.09 -2.58
CA SER A 400 -8.83 -17.17 -1.83
C SER A 400 -7.80 -18.19 -1.35
N GLY A 401 -6.87 -18.59 -2.21
CA GLY A 401 -5.77 -19.50 -1.86
C GLY A 401 -4.84 -18.90 -0.79
N PHE A 402 -4.54 -17.62 -0.91
CA PHE A 402 -3.74 -16.86 0.06
C PHE A 402 -4.41 -16.81 1.44
N LEU A 403 -5.69 -16.47 1.51
CA LEU A 403 -6.45 -16.42 2.78
C LEU A 403 -6.50 -17.78 3.46
N ASP A 404 -6.71 -18.85 2.68
CA ASP A 404 -6.78 -20.21 3.23
C ASP A 404 -5.43 -20.66 3.78
N ASP A 405 -4.32 -20.36 3.08
CA ASP A 405 -2.97 -20.70 3.54
C ASP A 405 -2.57 -19.88 4.78
N LEU A 406 -2.86 -18.57 4.81
CA LEU A 406 -2.64 -17.75 6.00
C LEU A 406 -3.42 -18.27 7.20
N ALA A 407 -4.69 -18.64 7.01
CA ALA A 407 -5.53 -19.18 8.07
C ALA A 407 -5.01 -20.54 8.57
N ALA A 408 -4.65 -21.44 7.66
CA ALA A 408 -4.12 -22.76 8.00
C ALA A 408 -2.79 -22.70 8.78
N ARG A 409 -2.00 -21.64 8.57
CA ARG A 409 -0.72 -21.40 9.26
C ARG A 409 -0.87 -20.56 10.54
N GLY A 410 -2.08 -20.08 10.86
CA GLY A 410 -2.29 -19.16 11.98
C GLY A 410 -1.71 -17.74 11.75
N LEU A 411 -1.36 -17.41 10.50
CA LEU A 411 -0.80 -16.11 10.14
C LEU A 411 -1.88 -15.05 9.93
N LEU A 412 -3.11 -15.44 9.61
CA LEU A 412 -4.18 -14.50 9.29
C LEU A 412 -4.54 -13.61 10.47
N ASP A 413 -4.51 -14.14 11.68
CA ASP A 413 -4.85 -13.38 12.90
C ASP A 413 -3.88 -12.23 13.16
N GLU A 414 -2.63 -12.38 12.72
CA GLU A 414 -1.54 -11.41 12.94
C GLU A 414 -1.16 -10.64 11.67
N THR A 415 -1.80 -10.93 10.53
CA THR A 415 -1.53 -10.29 9.24
C THR A 415 -2.77 -9.54 8.76
N LEU A 416 -2.67 -8.23 8.65
CA LEU A 416 -3.69 -7.42 8.03
C LEU A 416 -3.56 -7.49 6.51
N VAL A 417 -4.59 -7.97 5.83
CA VAL A 417 -4.67 -8.03 4.37
C VAL A 417 -5.63 -6.95 3.90
N VAL A 418 -5.15 -6.01 3.11
CA VAL A 418 -5.93 -4.90 2.55
C VAL A 418 -5.87 -4.99 1.04
N MET A 419 -7.01 -4.95 0.34
CA MET A 419 -7.06 -4.86 -1.12
C MET A 419 -7.95 -3.70 -1.53
N CYS A 420 -7.39 -2.76 -2.29
CA CYS A 420 -8.07 -1.55 -2.72
C CYS A 420 -7.45 -1.02 -4.02
N GLY A 421 -8.27 -0.39 -4.86
CA GLY A 421 -7.79 0.49 -5.93
C GLY A 421 -7.78 1.94 -5.48
N GLU A 422 -7.21 2.81 -6.32
CA GLU A 422 -7.14 4.24 -6.03
C GLU A 422 -8.48 4.96 -6.19
N MET A 423 -9.45 4.35 -6.90
CA MET A 423 -10.81 4.85 -7.11
C MET A 423 -11.72 3.73 -7.61
N GLY A 424 -13.01 4.01 -7.76
CA GLY A 424 -13.99 3.16 -8.42
C GLY A 424 -14.21 3.53 -9.88
N ARG A 425 -15.34 3.07 -10.44
CA ARG A 425 -15.73 3.30 -11.82
C ARG A 425 -17.14 3.89 -11.91
N THR A 426 -17.37 4.70 -12.98
CA THR A 426 -18.68 5.35 -13.18
C THR A 426 -19.83 4.35 -13.10
N PRO A 427 -20.94 4.68 -12.41
CA PRO A 427 -22.14 3.83 -12.42
C PRO A 427 -22.63 3.56 -13.84
N ARG A 428 -22.67 4.59 -14.66
CA ARG A 428 -23.10 4.44 -16.05
C ARG A 428 -21.96 3.88 -16.92
N ILE A 429 -22.27 2.83 -17.65
CA ILE A 429 -21.41 2.26 -18.68
C ILE A 429 -21.23 3.31 -19.79
N SER A 430 -19.99 3.54 -20.18
CA SER A 430 -19.66 4.49 -21.23
C SER A 430 -19.96 3.88 -22.59
N PRO A 431 -20.71 4.57 -23.46
CA PRO A 431 -20.92 4.13 -24.83
C PRO A 431 -19.58 4.12 -25.58
N ILE A 432 -19.43 3.16 -26.48
CA ILE A 432 -18.26 3.08 -27.35
C ILE A 432 -18.29 4.26 -28.31
N THR A 433 -17.13 4.84 -28.61
CA THR A 433 -16.98 5.70 -29.77
C THR A 433 -17.16 4.84 -31.01
N PRO A 434 -18.19 5.08 -31.86
CA PRO A 434 -18.42 4.28 -33.05
C PRO A 434 -17.16 4.23 -33.92
N GLY A 435 -16.73 3.01 -34.30
CA GLY A 435 -15.55 2.80 -35.13
C GLY A 435 -14.20 2.85 -34.41
N GLY A 436 -14.18 3.04 -33.07
CA GLY A 436 -12.95 2.95 -32.26
C GLY A 436 -12.39 1.52 -32.33
N LYS A 437 -11.11 1.42 -32.71
CA LYS A 437 -10.36 0.15 -32.81
C LYS A 437 -9.03 0.32 -32.12
N ASN A 438 -8.55 -0.78 -31.53
CA ASN A 438 -7.17 -0.85 -31.05
C ASN A 438 -6.17 -0.92 -32.22
N ALA A 439 -4.88 -0.90 -31.93
CA ALA A 439 -3.82 -0.98 -32.93
C ALA A 439 -3.87 -2.25 -33.79
N SER A 440 -4.49 -3.32 -33.30
CA SER A 440 -4.72 -4.58 -34.01
C SER A 440 -6.02 -4.62 -34.83
N GLY A 441 -6.79 -3.52 -34.87
CA GLY A 441 -8.04 -3.42 -35.60
C GLY A 441 -9.28 -4.01 -34.91
N GLU A 442 -9.14 -4.46 -33.66
CA GLU A 442 -10.23 -4.99 -32.85
C GLU A 442 -11.14 -3.84 -32.38
N VAL A 443 -12.44 -3.98 -32.53
CA VAL A 443 -13.43 -2.99 -32.09
C VAL A 443 -13.49 -2.98 -30.56
N PHE A 444 -13.36 -1.80 -29.96
CA PHE A 444 -13.51 -1.64 -28.53
C PHE A 444 -14.95 -1.98 -28.09
N THR A 445 -15.06 -2.66 -26.96
CA THR A 445 -16.33 -2.86 -26.25
C THR A 445 -16.46 -1.90 -25.08
N PRO A 446 -17.68 -1.70 -24.52
CA PRO A 446 -17.90 -0.75 -23.45
C PRO A 446 -17.05 -0.98 -22.20
N GLY A 447 -16.90 0.08 -21.41
CA GLY A 447 -16.28 0.07 -20.13
C GLY A 447 -16.83 1.17 -19.24
N ARG A 448 -16.09 1.51 -18.17
CA ARG A 448 -16.48 2.55 -17.22
C ARG A 448 -15.31 3.52 -17.00
N HIS A 449 -15.61 4.80 -16.84
CA HIS A 449 -14.61 5.83 -16.56
C HIS A 449 -14.28 5.90 -15.05
N HIS A 450 -13.41 6.84 -14.68
CA HIS A 450 -13.01 7.08 -13.30
C HIS A 450 -14.17 7.57 -12.43
N TRP A 451 -14.22 7.09 -11.19
CA TRP A 451 -15.23 7.51 -10.23
C TRP A 451 -14.68 7.45 -8.80
N GLY A 452 -14.34 8.61 -8.27
CA GLY A 452 -13.78 8.72 -6.91
C GLY A 452 -14.83 8.90 -5.81
N ASP A 453 -16.12 8.92 -6.15
CA ASP A 453 -17.17 9.18 -5.17
C ASP A 453 -17.52 7.98 -4.32
N VAL A 454 -17.25 6.79 -4.83
CA VAL A 454 -17.39 5.56 -4.08
C VAL A 454 -16.54 4.44 -4.70
N PHE A 455 -15.89 3.64 -3.85
CA PHE A 455 -15.16 2.45 -4.26
C PHE A 455 -15.01 1.47 -3.09
N PRO A 456 -14.90 0.16 -3.36
CA PRO A 456 -14.79 -0.83 -2.30
C PRO A 456 -13.36 -1.00 -1.82
N CYS A 457 -13.21 -1.35 -0.53
CA CYS A 457 -11.98 -1.85 0.05
C CYS A 457 -12.24 -3.19 0.75
N PHE A 458 -11.45 -4.19 0.41
CA PHE A 458 -11.45 -5.51 1.05
C PHE A 458 -10.44 -5.52 2.19
N ILE A 459 -10.82 -6.06 3.35
CA ILE A 459 -9.95 -6.12 4.52
C ILE A 459 -10.13 -7.45 5.26
N ALA A 460 -9.02 -8.13 5.57
CA ALA A 460 -9.03 -9.41 6.29
C ALA A 460 -7.92 -9.48 7.35
N GLY A 461 -8.10 -10.29 8.36
CA GLY A 461 -7.08 -10.62 9.36
C GLY A 461 -6.62 -9.46 10.23
N GLY A 462 -5.47 -9.62 10.89
CA GLY A 462 -4.86 -8.56 11.69
C GLY A 462 -5.72 -8.02 12.83
N GLY A 463 -6.65 -8.82 13.35
CA GLY A 463 -7.53 -8.44 14.45
C GLY A 463 -8.73 -7.56 14.08
N ILE A 464 -9.07 -7.44 12.78
CA ILE A 464 -10.34 -6.82 12.38
C ILE A 464 -11.55 -7.69 12.78
N ARG A 465 -12.74 -7.11 12.73
CA ARG A 465 -14.00 -7.88 12.81
C ARG A 465 -14.34 -8.39 11.41
N PRO A 466 -14.26 -9.71 11.15
CA PRO A 466 -14.59 -10.25 9.82
C PRO A 466 -16.11 -10.40 9.63
N GLY A 467 -16.51 -10.69 8.39
CA GLY A 467 -17.90 -10.99 8.06
C GLY A 467 -18.82 -9.78 7.98
N GLN A 468 -18.28 -8.58 7.73
CA GLN A 468 -19.08 -7.36 7.66
C GLN A 468 -19.05 -6.75 6.25
N VAL A 469 -20.15 -6.09 5.91
CA VAL A 469 -20.21 -5.10 4.84
C VAL A 469 -20.49 -3.76 5.49
N ILE A 470 -19.49 -2.87 5.43
CA ILE A 470 -19.50 -1.57 6.08
C ILE A 470 -19.83 -0.52 5.03
N GLY A 471 -20.82 0.30 5.33
CA GLY A 471 -21.31 1.32 4.44
C GLY A 471 -22.32 0.81 3.39
N GLN A 472 -23.18 1.71 2.95
CA GLN A 472 -24.20 1.47 1.93
C GLN A 472 -24.08 2.52 0.83
N THR A 473 -24.25 2.08 -0.40
CA THR A 473 -24.29 2.94 -1.58
C THR A 473 -25.72 3.07 -2.08
N ASP A 474 -25.98 4.09 -2.87
CA ASP A 474 -27.28 4.30 -3.53
C ASP A 474 -27.62 3.14 -4.48
N SER A 475 -28.83 3.19 -5.07
CA SER A 475 -29.33 2.17 -6.00
C SER A 475 -28.48 1.98 -7.26
N HIS A 476 -27.58 2.93 -7.52
CA HIS A 476 -26.69 2.93 -8.68
C HIS A 476 -25.23 2.66 -8.31
N ALA A 477 -24.91 2.40 -7.05
CA ALA A 477 -23.53 2.34 -6.53
C ALA A 477 -22.68 3.56 -6.95
N GLY A 478 -23.30 4.73 -6.96
CA GLY A 478 -22.69 5.98 -7.39
C GLY A 478 -22.23 6.86 -6.23
N LEU A 479 -22.95 6.83 -5.13
CA LEU A 479 -22.70 7.65 -3.95
C LEU A 479 -22.88 6.86 -2.66
N PRO A 480 -22.13 7.19 -1.59
CA PRO A 480 -22.40 6.65 -0.28
C PRO A 480 -23.70 7.26 0.29
N ILE A 481 -24.55 6.43 0.91
CA ILE A 481 -25.78 6.85 1.58
C ILE A 481 -25.76 6.55 3.09
N SER A 482 -24.67 6.01 3.59
CA SER A 482 -24.39 5.83 5.02
C SER A 482 -22.95 6.22 5.34
N ASP A 483 -22.39 5.70 6.43
CA ASP A 483 -21.00 5.94 6.81
C ASP A 483 -20.05 5.81 5.62
N ALA A 484 -19.24 6.83 5.42
CA ALA A 484 -18.30 6.92 4.31
C ALA A 484 -16.90 7.24 4.82
N PHE A 485 -15.88 6.66 4.18
CA PHE A 485 -14.50 6.69 4.66
C PHE A 485 -13.53 7.11 3.57
N THR A 486 -12.47 7.78 3.99
CA THR A 486 -11.39 8.25 3.09
C THR A 486 -10.19 7.30 3.13
N PRO A 487 -9.26 7.39 2.16
CA PRO A 487 -7.98 6.69 2.27
C PRO A 487 -7.16 7.08 3.51
N SER A 488 -7.35 8.28 4.06
CA SER A 488 -6.72 8.69 5.32
C SER A 488 -7.23 7.88 6.50
N ASP A 489 -8.53 7.55 6.52
CA ASP A 489 -9.14 6.70 7.55
C ASP A 489 -8.69 5.25 7.42
N LEU A 490 -8.49 4.78 6.18
CA LEU A 490 -7.90 3.46 5.92
C LEU A 490 -6.47 3.38 6.47
N ALA A 491 -5.64 4.40 6.18
CA ALA A 491 -4.26 4.47 6.70
C ALA A 491 -4.26 4.51 8.23
N ALA A 492 -5.13 5.33 8.85
CA ALA A 492 -5.30 5.38 10.30
C ALA A 492 -5.70 4.02 10.90
N SER A 493 -6.60 3.29 10.22
CA SER A 493 -6.99 1.93 10.62
C SER A 493 -5.83 0.95 10.59
N ILE A 494 -4.99 1.00 9.54
CA ILE A 494 -3.78 0.18 9.42
C ILE A 494 -2.81 0.48 10.58
N PHE A 495 -2.54 1.76 10.84
CA PHE A 495 -1.64 2.17 11.91
C PHE A 495 -2.17 1.78 13.29
N HIS A 496 -3.47 1.96 13.54
CA HIS A 496 -4.12 1.55 14.78
C HIS A 496 -3.98 0.05 15.05
N LEU A 497 -4.24 -0.79 14.04
CA LEU A 497 -4.12 -2.26 14.17
C LEU A 497 -2.67 -2.71 14.39
N LEU A 498 -1.69 -1.96 13.89
CA LEU A 498 -0.27 -2.19 14.17
C LEU A 498 0.17 -1.68 15.54
N GLY A 499 -0.72 -1.07 16.33
CA GLY A 499 -0.40 -0.53 17.66
C GLY A 499 0.44 0.73 17.62
N ILE A 500 0.40 1.48 16.51
CA ILE A 500 1.02 2.79 16.42
C ILE A 500 0.15 3.81 17.18
N ASP A 501 0.77 4.62 18.02
CA ASP A 501 0.09 5.64 18.79
C ASP A 501 -0.54 6.69 17.87
N SER A 502 -1.80 7.06 18.11
CA SER A 502 -2.51 8.08 17.33
C SER A 502 -1.85 9.48 17.42
N HIS A 503 -1.08 9.72 18.48
CA HIS A 503 -0.29 10.94 18.68
C HIS A 503 1.16 10.83 18.18
N ALA A 504 1.53 9.70 17.55
CA ALA A 504 2.87 9.52 17.02
C ALA A 504 3.21 10.61 16.01
N GLU A 505 4.40 11.16 16.16
CA GLU A 505 4.96 12.19 15.29
C GLU A 505 6.27 11.74 14.66
N PHE A 506 6.57 12.27 13.49
CA PHE A 506 7.87 12.18 12.87
C PHE A 506 8.39 13.56 12.53
N GLN A 507 9.69 13.69 12.32
CA GLN A 507 10.31 14.96 11.95
C GLN A 507 10.90 14.85 10.53
N ASP A 508 10.75 15.91 9.75
CA ASP A 508 11.45 16.03 8.47
C ASP A 508 12.95 16.35 8.67
N SER A 509 13.69 16.45 7.57
CA SER A 509 15.12 16.79 7.59
C SER A 509 15.47 18.15 8.21
N ARG A 510 14.46 19.01 8.44
CA ARG A 510 14.58 20.32 9.07
C ARG A 510 14.11 20.33 10.54
N GLY A 511 13.74 19.14 11.08
CA GLY A 511 13.26 19.00 12.45
C GLY A 511 11.81 19.47 12.66
N ARG A 512 11.01 19.66 11.60
CA ARG A 512 9.60 20.04 11.74
C ARG A 512 8.78 18.79 12.07
N PRO A 513 7.94 18.82 13.13
CA PRO A 513 7.11 17.69 13.51
C PRO A 513 5.87 17.58 12.62
N TYR A 514 5.48 16.34 12.34
CA TYR A 514 4.27 15.98 11.60
C TYR A 514 3.62 14.78 12.27
N ARG A 515 2.28 14.76 12.34
CA ARG A 515 1.54 13.61 12.85
C ARG A 515 1.55 12.46 11.85
N VAL A 516 1.71 11.23 12.35
CA VAL A 516 1.62 10.02 11.53
C VAL A 516 0.18 9.81 11.03
N PHE A 517 -0.80 10.03 11.91
CA PHE A 517 -2.23 9.88 11.59
C PHE A 517 -2.77 11.16 10.95
N GLN A 518 -3.43 11.01 9.79
CA GLN A 518 -4.10 12.09 9.07
C GLN A 518 -5.63 11.89 9.01
N GLY A 519 -6.13 10.72 9.40
CA GLY A 519 -7.54 10.35 9.46
C GLY A 519 -7.88 9.65 10.77
N GLU A 520 -9.11 9.17 10.88
CA GLU A 520 -9.62 8.43 12.03
C GLU A 520 -9.81 6.95 11.67
N PRO A 521 -9.47 6.01 12.58
CA PRO A 521 -9.70 4.59 12.33
C PRO A 521 -11.17 4.28 12.03
N ILE A 522 -11.43 3.43 11.06
CA ILE A 522 -12.76 2.93 10.68
C ILE A 522 -13.31 2.07 11.82
N ARG A 523 -14.04 2.67 12.76
CA ARG A 523 -14.47 2.04 14.01
C ARG A 523 -15.23 0.72 13.83
N PRO A 524 -16.17 0.57 12.89
CA PRO A 524 -16.83 -0.73 12.67
C PRO A 524 -15.85 -1.86 12.36
N LEU A 525 -14.70 -1.53 11.76
CA LEU A 525 -13.67 -2.47 11.38
C LEU A 525 -12.73 -2.83 12.53
N VAL A 526 -12.29 -1.81 13.28
CA VAL A 526 -11.28 -2.00 14.32
C VAL A 526 -11.86 -2.28 15.71
N GLY A 527 -13.09 -2.01 15.96
CA GLY A 527 -13.79 -2.32 17.22
C GLY A 527 -13.67 -1.26 18.28
#